data_b5e7c873041e2ef318d0a2aa1284cd48
#
_entry.id   b5e7c873041e2ef318d0a2aa1284cd48
#
_cell.length_a   1.000
_cell.length_b   1.000
_cell.length_c   1.000
_cell.angle_alpha   90.00
_cell.angle_beta   90.00
_cell.angle_gamma   90.00
#
_symmetry.space_group_name_H-M   'P 1'
#
loop_
_entity.id
_entity.type
_entity.pdbx_description
1 polymer ?
#
loop_
_entity_poly.entity_id
_entity_poly.type
_entity_poly.pdbx_seq_one_letter_code
_entity_poly.pdbx_strand_id
1 'polypeptide(L)'
;MSDLMYLGAAHFDGDPGELLPAYFRLPERFGVENLDVHLCVTRDDGLTVLDACPSQEDYASFTASDMFREAVAAAGLPVPRIEGLGGVQVAHLRKEVRP
;
A
#
# COMPACT_ATOMS: atom_id res chain seq x y z
N MET A 1 23.49 -6.26 10.70
CA MET A 1 22.34 -6.50 10.26
C MET A 1 21.38 -5.44 10.39
N SER A 2 20.57 -5.35 9.61
CA SER A 2 19.69 -4.25 9.58
C SER A 2 18.29 -4.66 9.93
N ASP A 3 17.66 -3.88 10.78
CA ASP A 3 16.24 -4.05 11.04
C ASP A 3 15.44 -3.06 10.24
N LEU A 4 16.03 -2.51 9.18
CA LEU A 4 15.33 -1.53 8.36
C LEU A 4 14.20 -2.16 7.58
N MET A 5 13.10 -1.42 7.52
CA MET A 5 11.96 -1.80 6.70
C MET A 5 12.23 -1.43 5.25
N TYR A 6 11.55 -2.11 4.34
CA TYR A 6 11.58 -1.76 2.92
C TYR A 6 10.26 -1.09 2.57
N LEU A 7 10.32 0.08 1.95
CA LEU A 7 9.13 0.83 1.57
C LEU A 7 8.83 0.64 0.11
N GLY A 8 7.57 0.33 -0.20
CA GLY A 8 7.09 0.24 -1.56
C GLY A 8 5.85 1.07 -1.75
N ALA A 9 5.52 1.35 -3.00
CA ALA A 9 4.36 2.13 -3.37
C ALA A 9 3.54 1.38 -4.42
N ALA A 10 2.22 1.42 -4.25
CA ALA A 10 1.28 0.93 -5.24
C ALA A 10 0.51 2.15 -5.74
N HIS A 11 0.65 2.44 -7.02
CA HIS A 11 0.02 3.61 -7.63
C HIS A 11 -1.22 3.19 -8.40
N PHE A 12 -2.38 3.68 -7.98
CA PHE A 12 -3.66 3.42 -8.66
C PHE A 12 -4.02 4.67 -9.44
N ASP A 13 -4.07 4.56 -10.76
CA ASP A 13 -4.37 5.71 -11.61
C ASP A 13 -5.87 5.84 -11.84
N GLY A 14 -6.38 7.05 -11.78
CA GLY A 14 -7.79 7.33 -11.98
C GLY A 14 -8.26 8.50 -11.14
N ASP A 15 -9.57 8.69 -11.11
CA ASP A 15 -10.17 9.75 -10.32
C ASP A 15 -10.10 9.40 -8.83
N PRO A 16 -9.39 10.18 -8.02
CA PRO A 16 -9.29 9.87 -6.58
C PRO A 16 -10.66 9.86 -5.89
N GLY A 17 -11.63 10.62 -6.39
CA GLY A 17 -12.98 10.61 -5.83
C GLY A 17 -13.69 9.27 -5.99
N GLU A 18 -13.31 8.50 -7.02
CA GLU A 18 -13.84 7.16 -7.23
C GLU A 18 -12.97 6.09 -6.63
N LEU A 19 -11.65 6.31 -6.64
CA LEU A 19 -10.71 5.32 -6.14
C LEU A 19 -10.72 5.21 -4.62
N LEU A 20 -10.89 6.33 -3.94
CA LEU A 20 -10.84 6.31 -2.47
C LEU A 20 -11.95 5.45 -1.85
N PRO A 21 -13.23 5.56 -2.30
CA PRO A 21 -14.24 4.63 -1.79
C PRO A 21 -13.93 3.18 -2.10
N ALA A 22 -13.35 2.90 -3.26
CA ALA A 22 -12.95 1.54 -3.62
C ALA A 22 -11.85 1.04 -2.67
N TYR A 23 -10.89 1.91 -2.35
CA TYR A 23 -9.82 1.57 -1.42
C TYR A 23 -10.41 1.13 -0.07
N PHE A 24 -11.44 1.84 0.42
CA PHE A 24 -12.04 1.50 1.71
C PHE A 24 -12.85 0.21 1.67
N ARG A 25 -13.09 -0.36 0.50
CA ARG A 25 -13.73 -1.67 0.39
C ARG A 25 -12.75 -2.82 0.57
N LEU A 26 -11.43 -2.55 0.62
CA LEU A 26 -10.45 -3.59 0.87
C LEU A 26 -10.67 -4.15 2.27
N PRO A 27 -10.55 -5.47 2.45
CA PRO A 27 -10.77 -6.08 3.76
C PRO A 27 -9.79 -5.54 4.79
N GLU A 28 -10.26 -5.34 6.03
CA GLU A 28 -9.41 -4.85 7.09
C GLU A 28 -8.21 -5.73 7.31
N ARG A 29 -8.41 -7.04 7.24
CA ARG A 29 -7.33 -7.99 7.47
C ARG A 29 -6.50 -8.25 6.24
N PHE A 30 -6.57 -7.37 5.27
CA PHE A 30 -5.85 -7.54 4.02
C PHE A 30 -4.34 -7.45 4.21
N GLY A 31 -3.87 -7.38 5.42
CA GLY A 31 -2.47 -7.37 5.73
C GLY A 31 -1.99 -6.08 6.35
N VAL A 32 -2.87 -5.09 6.44
CA VAL A 32 -2.48 -3.78 6.96
C VAL A 32 -1.94 -3.88 8.38
N GLU A 33 -2.56 -4.70 9.20
CA GLU A 33 -2.14 -4.86 10.58
C GLU A 33 -0.81 -5.58 10.71
N ASN A 34 -0.34 -6.21 9.64
CA ASN A 34 0.95 -6.88 9.62
C ASN A 34 2.02 -6.00 9.00
N LEU A 35 1.67 -4.79 8.62
CA LEU A 35 2.61 -3.84 8.04
C LEU A 35 3.10 -2.88 9.10
N ASP A 36 4.37 -2.55 9.04
CA ASP A 36 4.94 -1.59 9.97
C ASP A 36 4.45 -0.17 9.68
N VAL A 37 4.23 0.12 8.41
CA VAL A 37 3.72 1.43 7.98
C VAL A 37 2.73 1.20 6.84
N HIS A 38 1.63 1.92 6.87
CA HIS A 38 0.64 1.89 5.80
C HIS A 38 0.06 3.28 5.64
N LEU A 39 0.22 3.86 4.47
CA LEU A 39 -0.30 5.19 4.17
C LEU A 39 -1.07 5.14 2.86
N CYS A 40 -2.22 5.82 2.82
CA CYS A 40 -2.97 5.99 1.59
C CYS A 40 -3.04 7.49 1.32
N VAL A 41 -2.53 7.90 0.18
CA VAL A 41 -2.40 9.30 -0.19
C VAL A 41 -3.17 9.56 -1.47
N THR A 42 -3.96 10.64 -1.51
CA THR A 42 -4.62 11.04 -2.74
C THR A 42 -3.70 11.93 -3.56
N ARG A 43 -3.74 11.74 -4.88
CA ARG A 43 -3.05 12.59 -5.83
C ARG A 43 -4.11 13.15 -6.78
N ASP A 44 -3.74 14.14 -7.59
CA ASP A 44 -4.68 14.72 -8.55
C ASP A 44 -5.19 13.67 -9.53
N ASP A 45 -4.38 12.66 -9.86
CA ASP A 45 -4.69 11.66 -10.86
C ASP A 45 -4.76 10.23 -10.30
N GLY A 46 -4.93 10.07 -9.00
CA GLY A 46 -5.06 8.72 -8.46
C GLY A 46 -4.81 8.63 -6.96
N LEU A 47 -4.50 7.42 -6.53
CA LEU A 47 -4.11 7.13 -5.15
C LEU A 47 -2.74 6.49 -5.16
N THR A 48 -1.98 6.73 -4.10
CA THR A 48 -0.74 6.01 -3.86
C THR A 48 -0.80 5.39 -2.46
N VAL A 49 -0.59 4.10 -2.38
CA VAL A 49 -0.56 3.38 -1.11
C VAL A 49 0.89 3.01 -0.83
N LEU A 50 1.37 3.47 0.33
CA LEU A 50 2.76 3.24 0.73
C LEU A 50 2.75 2.22 1.87
N ASP A 51 3.49 1.14 1.68
CA ASP A 51 3.57 0.07 2.66
C ASP A 51 5.00 -0.26 2.98
N ALA A 52 5.30 -0.45 4.26
CA ALA A 52 6.61 -0.89 4.68
C ALA A 52 6.54 -2.34 5.13
N CYS A 53 7.42 -3.14 4.56
CA CYS A 53 7.53 -4.57 4.85
C CYS A 53 8.93 -4.87 5.39
N PRO A 54 9.14 -6.04 6.02
CA PRO A 54 10.45 -6.36 6.56
C PRO A 54 11.56 -6.40 5.51
N SER A 55 11.25 -6.74 4.25
CA SER A 55 12.28 -6.81 3.22
C SER A 55 11.69 -6.52 1.86
N GLN A 56 12.57 -6.28 0.89
CA GLN A 56 12.19 -6.09 -0.50
C GLN A 56 11.48 -7.34 -1.04
N GLU A 57 11.99 -8.51 -0.67
CA GLU A 57 11.39 -9.78 -1.10
C GLU A 57 9.97 -9.93 -0.60
N ASP A 58 9.73 -9.54 0.65
CA ASP A 58 8.40 -9.64 1.22
C ASP A 58 7.42 -8.72 0.49
N TYR A 59 7.87 -7.51 0.16
CA TYR A 59 7.02 -6.59 -0.58
C TYR A 59 6.71 -7.12 -1.98
N ALA A 60 7.72 -7.63 -2.66
CA ALA A 60 7.54 -8.18 -4.01
C ALA A 60 6.60 -9.38 -3.98
N SER A 61 6.76 -10.28 -3.01
CA SER A 61 5.90 -11.44 -2.88
C SER A 61 4.46 -11.06 -2.58
N PHE A 62 4.28 -10.07 -1.71
CA PHE A 62 2.94 -9.60 -1.37
C PHE A 62 2.23 -9.02 -2.59
N THR A 63 2.88 -8.12 -3.31
CA THR A 63 2.24 -7.44 -4.44
C THR A 63 2.05 -8.35 -5.65
N ALA A 64 2.78 -9.46 -5.71
CA ALA A 64 2.63 -10.44 -6.78
C ALA A 64 1.66 -11.56 -6.41
N SER A 65 1.15 -11.57 -5.18
CA SER A 65 0.30 -12.66 -4.71
C SER A 65 -1.09 -12.62 -5.34
N ASP A 66 -1.71 -13.79 -5.43
CA ASP A 66 -3.08 -13.89 -5.90
C ASP A 66 -4.03 -13.17 -4.94
N MET A 67 -3.76 -13.28 -3.63
CA MET A 67 -4.58 -12.63 -2.63
C MET A 67 -4.63 -11.11 -2.86
N PHE A 68 -3.48 -10.51 -3.12
CA PHE A 68 -3.41 -9.07 -3.39
C PHE A 68 -4.20 -8.71 -4.64
N ARG A 69 -3.97 -9.43 -5.75
CA ARG A 69 -4.63 -9.14 -7.00
C ARG A 69 -6.14 -9.32 -6.90
N GLU A 70 -6.58 -10.38 -6.23
CA GLU A 70 -8.01 -10.66 -6.11
C GLU A 70 -8.69 -9.63 -5.22
N ALA A 71 -8.04 -9.22 -4.13
CA ALA A 71 -8.61 -8.21 -3.24
C ALA A 71 -8.74 -6.87 -3.93
N VAL A 72 -7.73 -6.48 -4.71
CA VAL A 72 -7.74 -5.23 -5.46
C VAL A 72 -8.89 -5.25 -6.48
N ALA A 73 -9.02 -6.34 -7.22
CA ALA A 73 -10.07 -6.47 -8.23
C ALA A 73 -11.46 -6.47 -7.59
N ALA A 74 -11.61 -7.20 -6.49
CA ALA A 74 -12.91 -7.30 -5.80
C ALA A 74 -13.34 -5.95 -5.23
N ALA A 75 -12.41 -5.10 -4.86
CA ALA A 75 -12.71 -3.77 -4.34
C ALA A 75 -13.08 -2.79 -5.45
N GLY A 76 -12.82 -3.15 -6.71
CA GLY A 76 -13.09 -2.26 -7.84
C GLY A 76 -11.94 -1.34 -8.17
N LEU A 77 -10.74 -1.63 -7.66
CA LEU A 77 -9.56 -0.84 -7.97
C LEU A 77 -8.91 -1.35 -9.26
N PRO A 78 -8.29 -0.45 -10.03
CA PRO A 78 -7.53 -0.89 -11.19
C PRO A 78 -6.25 -1.60 -10.76
N VAL A 79 -5.59 -2.27 -11.69
CA VAL A 79 -4.31 -2.90 -11.43
C VAL A 79 -3.29 -1.80 -11.13
N PRO A 80 -2.62 -1.83 -9.97
CA PRO A 80 -1.69 -0.76 -9.62
C PRO A 80 -0.34 -0.92 -10.30
N ARG A 81 0.36 0.20 -10.43
CA ARG A 81 1.76 0.19 -10.81
C ARG A 81 2.57 0.06 -9.52
N ILE A 82 3.44 -0.92 -9.44
CA ILE A 82 4.19 -1.20 -8.22
C ILE A 82 5.58 -0.60 -8.34
N GLU A 83 5.97 0.14 -7.31
CA GLU A 83 7.29 0.76 -7.28
C GLU A 83 7.97 0.44 -5.96
N GLY A 84 9.18 -0.14 -6.03
CA GLY A 84 9.99 -0.31 -4.84
C GLY A 84 10.77 0.96 -4.59
N LEU A 85 10.66 1.51 -3.39
CA LEU A 85 11.30 2.79 -3.08
C LEU A 85 12.65 2.61 -2.40
N GLY A 86 12.76 1.68 -1.46
CA GLY A 86 14.03 1.43 -0.81
C GLY A 86 13.91 1.19 0.68
N GLY A 87 15.05 1.10 1.33
CA GLY A 87 15.12 0.86 2.76
C GLY A 87 14.81 2.14 3.54
N VAL A 88 13.95 2.01 4.54
CA VAL A 88 13.57 3.14 5.38
C VAL A 88 14.69 3.39 6.37
N GLN A 89 15.25 4.60 6.36
CA GLN A 89 16.33 4.97 7.25
C GLN A 89 15.82 5.60 8.55
N VAL A 90 14.72 6.34 8.45
CA VAL A 90 14.09 6.99 9.59
C VAL A 90 12.59 6.99 9.35
N ALA A 91 11.83 6.60 10.37
CA ALA A 91 10.37 6.67 10.30
C ALA A 91 9.87 7.27 11.61
N HIS A 92 8.96 8.23 11.52
CA HIS A 92 8.40 8.88 12.68
C HIS A 92 6.98 9.34 12.38
N LEU A 93 6.01 8.73 13.05
CA LEU A 93 4.62 9.12 12.92
C LEU A 93 4.10 9.44 14.29
N ARG A 94 3.69 10.68 14.49
CA ARG A 94 3.27 11.14 15.83
C ARG A 94 1.81 10.88 16.09
N LYS A 95 1.01 10.66 15.07
CA LYS A 95 -0.39 10.38 15.26
C LYS A 95 -0.93 9.52 14.13
N GLU A 96 -2.02 8.85 14.44
CA GLU A 96 -2.73 8.05 13.46
C GLU A 96 -3.76 8.93 12.76
N VAL A 97 -3.92 8.76 11.45
CA VAL A 97 -4.92 9.47 10.67
C VAL A 97 -5.89 8.44 10.12
N ARG A 98 -7.18 8.64 10.36
CA ARG A 98 -8.21 7.73 9.87
C ARG A 98 -9.33 8.52 9.22
N PRO A 99 -10.09 7.87 8.31
CA PRO A 99 -11.25 8.53 7.68
C PRO A 99 -12.34 8.84 8.69
#